data_28cb37f16d7f6d2dba7c181d4415b277
#
_entry.id   28cb37f16d7f6d2dba7c181d4415b277
#
_cell.length_a   1.000
_cell.length_b   1.000
_cell.length_c   1.000
_cell.angle_alpha   90.00
_cell.angle_beta   90.00
_cell.angle_gamma   90.00
#
_symmetry.space_group_name_H-M   'P 1'
#
loop_
_entity.id
_entity.type
_entity.pdbx_description
1 polymer ?
#
loop_
_entity_poly.entity_id
_entity_poly.type
_entity_poly.pdbx_seq_one_letter_code
_entity_poly.pdbx_strand_id
1 'polypeptide(L)'
;MIPVKRVMARNIVTVDKQATAMEVAGIMDQKNVGSVLVVDKTNGQFVGIVTEWDIVRKVVAKGLDGSSYLVKGVMSSPLVTIESTKTIFEAGDLMDQKRVRHLAVTEGSEVVGILSIRDLINPSQYDEEAW
;
A
#
# COMPACT_ATOMS: atom_id res chain seq x y z
N MET A 1 10.56 -3.49 -21.61
CA MET A 1 9.56 -2.99 -20.64
C MET A 1 9.99 -3.31 -19.21
N ILE A 2 9.81 -2.36 -18.34
CA ILE A 2 10.22 -2.52 -16.95
C ILE A 2 9.12 -3.25 -16.17
N PRO A 3 9.41 -4.42 -15.57
CA PRO A 3 8.43 -5.10 -14.74
C PRO A 3 8.31 -4.42 -13.38
N VAL A 4 7.12 -4.50 -12.78
CA VAL A 4 6.86 -3.83 -11.48
C VAL A 4 7.78 -4.33 -10.37
N LYS A 5 8.22 -5.59 -10.43
CA LYS A 5 9.11 -6.14 -9.41
C LYS A 5 10.43 -5.40 -9.26
N ARG A 6 10.85 -4.65 -10.30
CA ARG A 6 12.10 -3.90 -10.26
C ARG A 6 11.98 -2.53 -9.60
N VAL A 7 10.76 -2.02 -9.49
CA VAL A 7 10.53 -0.68 -8.93
C VAL A 7 9.71 -0.69 -7.65
N MET A 8 9.11 -1.81 -7.29
CA MET A 8 8.29 -1.93 -6.08
C MET A 8 9.14 -1.80 -4.82
N ALA A 9 8.52 -1.32 -3.74
CA ALA A 9 9.11 -1.38 -2.42
C ALA A 9 8.92 -2.79 -1.86
N ARG A 10 10.00 -3.39 -1.35
CA ARG A 10 9.98 -4.74 -0.79
C ARG A 10 9.75 -4.76 0.71
N ASN A 11 9.86 -3.61 1.35
CA ASN A 11 9.67 -3.46 2.79
C ASN A 11 8.18 -3.36 3.11
N ILE A 12 7.55 -4.52 3.27
CA ILE A 12 6.12 -4.60 3.56
C ILE A 12 5.90 -4.49 5.05
N VAL A 13 5.08 -3.50 5.44
CA VAL A 13 4.67 -3.31 6.83
C VAL A 13 3.19 -3.64 6.91
N THR A 14 2.82 -4.46 7.89
CA THR A 14 1.43 -4.90 8.06
C THR A 14 0.92 -4.56 9.45
N VAL A 15 -0.38 -4.35 9.54
CA VAL A 15 -1.10 -4.19 10.82
C VAL A 15 -2.36 -5.04 10.77
N ASP A 16 -2.87 -5.39 11.95
CA ASP A 16 -4.16 -6.06 12.03
C ASP A 16 -5.30 -5.06 11.82
N LYS A 17 -6.41 -5.51 11.27
CA LYS A 17 -7.58 -4.66 11.02
C LYS A 17 -8.16 -4.04 12.29
N GLN A 18 -7.86 -4.59 13.45
CA GLN A 18 -8.31 -4.07 14.74
C GLN A 18 -7.35 -3.04 15.35
N ALA A 19 -6.22 -2.75 14.70
CA ALA A 19 -5.32 -1.71 15.15
C ALA A 19 -6.02 -0.34 15.06
N THR A 20 -5.64 0.58 15.95
CA THR A 20 -6.18 1.94 15.92
C THR A 20 -5.44 2.78 14.88
N ALA A 21 -6.09 3.84 14.43
CA ALA A 21 -5.46 4.78 13.50
C ALA A 21 -4.17 5.39 14.11
N MET A 22 -4.17 5.66 15.41
CA MET A 22 -3.00 6.20 16.10
C MET A 22 -1.85 5.20 16.12
N GLU A 23 -2.13 3.91 16.36
CA GLU A 23 -1.11 2.87 16.31
C GLU A 23 -0.49 2.77 14.91
N VAL A 24 -1.33 2.85 13.88
CA VAL A 24 -0.86 2.81 12.49
C VAL A 24 0.01 4.03 12.18
N ALA A 25 -0.41 5.22 12.59
CA ALA A 25 0.39 6.43 12.38
C ALA A 25 1.75 6.32 13.07
N GLY A 26 1.79 5.75 14.28
CA GLY A 26 3.04 5.51 15.00
C GLY A 26 3.96 4.55 14.26
N ILE A 27 3.40 3.50 13.68
CA ILE A 27 4.18 2.53 12.89
C ILE A 27 4.74 3.19 11.64
N MET A 28 3.93 4.00 10.95
CA MET A 28 4.38 4.74 9.76
C MET A 28 5.57 5.64 10.09
N ASP A 29 5.48 6.35 11.20
CA ASP A 29 6.56 7.23 11.66
C ASP A 29 7.80 6.45 12.03
N GLN A 30 7.66 5.41 12.83
CA GLN A 30 8.77 4.59 13.32
C GLN A 30 9.49 3.88 12.17
N LYS A 31 8.74 3.36 11.21
CA LYS A 31 9.28 2.60 10.07
C LYS A 31 9.57 3.47 8.86
N ASN A 32 9.21 4.74 8.91
CA ASN A 32 9.38 5.69 7.81
C ASN A 32 8.73 5.18 6.51
N VAL A 33 7.50 4.76 6.60
CA VAL A 33 6.70 4.31 5.47
C VAL A 33 5.42 5.12 5.36
N GLY A 34 4.95 5.33 4.13
CA GLY A 34 3.73 6.10 3.86
C GLY A 34 2.50 5.23 3.62
N SER A 35 2.66 3.91 3.64
CA SER A 35 1.55 2.98 3.46
C SER A 35 1.78 1.72 4.28
N VAL A 36 0.69 1.11 4.71
CA VAL A 36 0.70 -0.12 5.52
C VAL A 36 -0.39 -1.03 5.00
N LEU A 37 -0.09 -2.30 4.86
CA LEU A 37 -1.10 -3.30 4.50
C LEU A 37 -1.85 -3.75 5.74
N VAL A 38 -3.15 -3.92 5.59
CA VAL A 38 -4.03 -4.35 6.68
C VAL A 38 -4.38 -5.82 6.48
N VAL A 39 -4.18 -6.61 7.53
CA VAL A 39 -4.48 -8.04 7.51
C VAL A 39 -5.59 -8.36 8.49
N ASP A 40 -6.28 -9.45 8.22
CA ASP A 40 -7.18 -10.07 9.18
C ASP A 40 -6.40 -11.21 9.84
N LYS A 41 -6.03 -11.03 11.09
CA LYS A 41 -5.22 -12.04 11.81
C LYS A 41 -5.93 -13.38 11.97
N THR A 42 -7.27 -13.38 11.91
CA THR A 42 -8.02 -14.63 12.11
C THR A 42 -7.82 -15.60 10.97
N ASN A 43 -7.58 -15.10 9.75
CA ASN A 43 -7.38 -15.95 8.58
C ASN A 43 -6.11 -15.64 7.77
N GLY A 44 -5.35 -14.63 8.20
CA GLY A 44 -4.09 -14.24 7.54
C GLY A 44 -4.26 -13.54 6.20
N GLN A 45 -5.46 -13.17 5.82
CA GLN A 45 -5.71 -12.52 4.53
C GLN A 45 -5.47 -11.03 4.59
N PHE A 46 -4.92 -10.48 3.51
CA PHE A 46 -4.81 -9.04 3.35
C PHE A 46 -6.16 -8.47 2.95
N VAL A 47 -6.64 -7.47 3.68
CA VAL A 47 -7.99 -6.93 3.49
C VAL A 47 -8.01 -5.50 2.99
N GLY A 48 -6.88 -4.81 3.04
CA GLY A 48 -6.83 -3.43 2.55
C GLY A 48 -5.47 -2.80 2.70
N ILE A 49 -5.42 -1.52 2.38
CA ILE A 49 -4.24 -0.69 2.52
C ILE A 49 -4.64 0.64 3.16
N VAL A 50 -3.80 1.16 4.03
CA VAL A 50 -3.97 2.49 4.61
C VAL A 50 -2.73 3.31 4.30
N THR A 51 -2.94 4.56 3.90
CA THR A 51 -1.87 5.51 3.59
C THR A 51 -1.90 6.67 4.57
N GLU A 52 -0.80 7.45 4.60
CA GLU A 52 -0.76 8.66 5.43
C GLU A 52 -1.85 9.65 5.01
N TRP A 53 -2.24 9.67 3.71
CA TRP A 53 -3.37 10.47 3.23
C TRP A 53 -4.67 10.05 3.90
N ASP A 54 -4.89 8.75 4.07
CA ASP A 54 -6.09 8.25 4.74
C ASP A 54 -6.15 8.73 6.18
N ILE A 55 -5.02 8.68 6.88
CA ILE A 55 -4.95 9.14 8.28
C ILE A 55 -5.30 10.63 8.37
N VAL A 56 -4.69 11.44 7.50
CA VAL A 56 -4.93 12.88 7.49
C VAL A 56 -6.39 13.20 7.16
N ARG A 57 -6.92 12.63 6.11
CA ARG A 57 -8.24 13.01 5.58
C ARG A 57 -9.41 12.37 6.29
N LYS A 58 -9.25 11.12 6.71
CA LYS A 58 -10.36 10.35 7.28
C LYS A 58 -10.40 10.38 8.80
N VAL A 59 -9.31 10.75 9.45
CA VAL A 59 -9.22 10.79 10.90
C VAL A 59 -8.99 12.21 11.40
N VAL A 60 -7.83 12.79 11.08
CA VAL A 60 -7.43 14.10 11.63
C VAL A 60 -8.35 15.21 11.13
N ALA A 61 -8.56 15.30 9.82
CA ALA A 61 -9.41 16.34 9.22
C ALA A 61 -10.87 16.21 9.63
N LYS A 62 -11.30 15.02 10.03
CA LYS A 62 -12.69 14.78 10.51
C LYS A 62 -12.83 14.99 12.01
N GLY A 63 -11.76 15.32 12.71
CA GLY A 63 -11.78 15.53 14.14
C GLY A 63 -12.01 14.27 14.96
N LEU A 64 -11.70 13.10 14.40
CA LEU A 64 -11.88 11.83 15.09
C LEU A 64 -10.70 11.53 16.00
N ASP A 65 -10.97 10.80 17.09
CA ASP A 65 -9.93 10.37 18.01
C ASP A 65 -9.25 9.12 17.46
N GLY A 66 -8.01 9.29 16.96
CA GLY A 66 -7.24 8.18 16.39
C GLY A 66 -6.95 7.05 17.38
N SER A 67 -7.00 7.32 18.69
CA SER A 67 -6.74 6.29 19.68
C SER A 67 -7.90 5.31 19.86
N SER A 68 -9.08 5.66 19.37
CA SER A 68 -10.27 4.81 19.45
C SER A 68 -10.84 4.42 18.09
N TYR A 69 -10.36 5.04 17.02
CA TYR A 69 -10.86 4.75 15.67
C TYR A 69 -10.05 3.64 15.02
N LEU A 70 -10.70 2.56 14.62
CA LEU A 70 -10.00 1.39 14.10
C LEU A 70 -9.59 1.57 12.63
N VAL A 71 -8.43 1.03 12.27
CA VAL A 71 -7.88 1.16 10.92
C VAL A 71 -8.82 0.55 9.86
N LYS A 72 -9.60 -0.45 10.20
CA LYS A 72 -10.56 -1.04 9.25
C LYS A 72 -11.59 -0.04 8.75
N GLY A 73 -11.84 1.03 9.49
CA GLY A 73 -12.72 2.12 9.07
C GLY A 73 -12.02 3.20 8.24
N VAL A 74 -10.71 3.10 8.10
CA VAL A 74 -9.88 4.10 7.40
C VAL A 74 -9.32 3.54 6.10
N MET A 75 -8.99 2.26 6.08
CA MET A 75 -8.33 1.59 4.95
C MET A 75 -9.18 1.64 3.68
N SER A 76 -8.49 1.54 2.54
CA SER A 76 -9.14 1.29 1.26
C SER A 76 -9.20 -0.22 1.04
N SER A 77 -10.37 -0.72 0.67
CA SER A 77 -10.59 -2.15 0.42
C SER A 77 -11.61 -2.32 -0.72
N PRO A 78 -11.60 -3.47 -1.43
CA PRO A 78 -10.61 -4.54 -1.30
C PRO A 78 -9.22 -4.09 -1.77
N LEU A 79 -8.20 -4.85 -1.39
CA LEU A 79 -6.84 -4.59 -1.81
C LEU A 79 -6.70 -4.88 -3.31
N VAL A 80 -6.20 -3.91 -4.07
CA VAL A 80 -5.95 -4.09 -5.51
C VAL A 80 -4.54 -4.63 -5.68
N THR A 81 -4.41 -5.72 -6.42
CA THR A 81 -3.13 -6.40 -6.59
C THR A 81 -2.70 -6.44 -8.06
N ILE A 82 -1.40 -6.62 -8.28
CA ILE A 82 -0.83 -6.81 -9.59
C ILE A 82 0.30 -7.83 -9.49
N GLU A 83 0.42 -8.69 -10.49
CA GLU A 83 1.47 -9.69 -10.53
C GLU A 83 2.83 -9.03 -10.82
N SER A 84 3.89 -9.52 -10.17
CA SER A 84 5.22 -8.91 -10.19
C SER A 84 5.85 -8.82 -11.59
N THR A 85 5.44 -9.69 -12.49
CA THR A 85 5.93 -9.74 -13.88
C THR A 85 5.24 -8.75 -14.80
N LYS A 86 4.16 -8.13 -14.36
CA LYS A 86 3.48 -7.10 -15.14
C LYS A 86 4.35 -5.86 -15.26
N THR A 87 4.10 -5.08 -16.31
CA THR A 87 4.91 -3.89 -16.59
C THR A 87 4.41 -2.67 -15.81
N ILE A 88 5.28 -1.66 -15.72
CA ILE A 88 4.90 -0.38 -15.10
C ILE A 88 3.74 0.29 -15.86
N PHE A 89 3.62 0.06 -17.17
CA PHE A 89 2.49 0.58 -17.95
C PHE A 89 1.18 -0.07 -17.54
N GLU A 90 1.20 -1.40 -17.38
CA GLU A 90 0.02 -2.13 -16.94
C GLU A 90 -0.38 -1.71 -15.52
N ALA A 91 0.60 -1.45 -14.67
CA ALA A 91 0.35 -0.95 -13.32
C ALA A 91 -0.31 0.43 -13.35
N GLY A 92 0.20 1.34 -14.18
CA GLY A 92 -0.39 2.67 -14.32
C GLY A 92 -1.83 2.61 -14.82
N ASP A 93 -2.09 1.75 -15.80
CA ASP A 93 -3.45 1.55 -16.32
C ASP A 93 -4.39 1.03 -15.24
N LEU A 94 -3.91 0.07 -14.44
CA LEU A 94 -4.71 -0.51 -13.36
C LEU A 94 -5.02 0.52 -12.28
N MET A 95 -4.03 1.33 -11.92
CA MET A 95 -4.25 2.42 -10.96
C MET A 95 -5.30 3.40 -11.45
N ASP A 96 -5.26 3.73 -12.74
CA ASP A 96 -6.22 4.64 -13.35
C ASP A 96 -7.62 4.04 -13.37
N GLN A 97 -7.74 2.78 -13.80
CA GLN A 97 -9.02 2.07 -13.85
C GLN A 97 -9.66 1.95 -12.47
N LYS A 98 -8.87 1.64 -11.46
CA LYS A 98 -9.37 1.39 -10.10
C LYS A 98 -9.37 2.66 -9.25
N ARG A 99 -8.83 3.76 -9.75
CA ARG A 99 -8.72 5.04 -9.06
C ARG A 99 -7.97 4.91 -7.74
N VAL A 100 -6.87 4.18 -7.79
CA VAL A 100 -5.96 3.98 -6.66
C VAL A 100 -4.56 4.43 -7.04
N ARG A 101 -3.75 4.75 -6.05
CA ARG A 101 -2.36 5.19 -6.23
C ARG A 101 -1.35 4.19 -5.69
N HIS A 102 -1.83 3.07 -5.20
CA HIS A 102 -1.00 2.00 -4.64
C HIS A 102 -1.56 0.66 -5.07
N LEU A 103 -0.66 -0.28 -5.32
CA LEU A 103 -1.00 -1.66 -5.62
C LEU A 103 -0.16 -2.56 -4.75
N ALA A 104 -0.75 -3.65 -4.27
CA ALA A 104 0.04 -4.72 -3.69
C ALA A 104 0.56 -5.59 -4.83
N VAL A 105 1.84 -5.90 -4.78
CA VAL A 105 2.47 -6.73 -5.81
C VAL A 105 2.51 -8.17 -5.32
N THR A 106 2.08 -9.08 -6.17
CA THR A 106 1.99 -10.50 -5.80
C THR A 106 2.88 -11.37 -6.69
N GLU A 107 3.28 -12.50 -6.14
CA GLU A 107 3.86 -13.62 -6.87
C GLU A 107 3.06 -14.85 -6.47
N GLY A 108 2.23 -15.33 -7.37
CA GLY A 108 1.23 -16.33 -7.03
C GLY A 108 0.24 -15.75 -6.02
N SER A 109 0.12 -16.39 -4.87
CA SER A 109 -0.78 -15.95 -3.80
C SER A 109 -0.08 -15.07 -2.75
N GLU A 110 1.22 -14.86 -2.87
CA GLU A 110 1.99 -14.09 -1.89
C GLU A 110 2.11 -12.64 -2.28
N VAL A 111 1.95 -11.75 -1.30
CA VAL A 111 2.25 -10.33 -1.46
C VAL A 111 3.75 -10.16 -1.24
N VAL A 112 4.47 -9.64 -2.24
CA VAL A 112 5.93 -9.50 -2.21
C VAL A 112 6.40 -8.06 -2.22
N GLY A 113 5.50 -7.10 -2.43
CA GLY A 113 5.89 -5.70 -2.46
C GLY A 113 4.70 -4.78 -2.53
N ILE A 114 4.99 -3.49 -2.46
CA ILE A 114 4.03 -2.40 -2.64
C ILE A 114 4.54 -1.50 -3.74
N LEU A 115 3.64 -1.11 -4.62
CA LEU A 115 3.93 -0.19 -5.71
C LEU A 115 3.10 1.07 -5.52
N SER A 116 3.73 2.23 -5.55
CA SER A 116 3.03 3.51 -5.54
C SER A 116 3.13 4.18 -6.91
N ILE A 117 2.23 5.11 -7.18
CA ILE A 117 2.28 5.88 -8.43
C ILE A 117 3.60 6.61 -8.58
N ARG A 118 4.24 6.97 -7.47
CA ARG A 118 5.55 7.63 -7.46
C ARG A 118 6.64 6.76 -8.07
N ASP A 119 6.53 5.45 -7.86
CA ASP A 119 7.50 4.49 -8.41
C ASP A 119 7.47 4.43 -9.94
N LEU A 120 6.35 4.85 -10.54
CA LEU A 120 6.18 4.84 -11.99
C LEU A 120 6.73 6.09 -12.66
N ILE A 121 6.93 7.17 -11.89
CA ILE A 121 7.34 8.47 -12.44
C ILE A 121 8.80 8.48 -12.83
N ASN A 122 9.66 7.82 -12.06
CA ASN A 122 11.10 7.81 -12.33
C ASN A 122 11.67 6.41 -12.08
N PRO A 123 11.29 5.43 -12.90
CA PRO A 123 11.68 4.03 -12.67
C PRO A 123 13.17 3.76 -12.85
N SER A 124 13.90 4.57 -13.64
CA SER A 124 15.32 4.36 -13.90
C SER A 124 16.19 4.50 -12.65
N GLN A 125 15.70 5.17 -11.60
CA GLN A 125 16.46 5.28 -10.35
C GLN A 125 16.53 3.96 -9.58
N TYR A 126 15.65 3.02 -9.88
CA TYR A 126 15.58 1.73 -9.21
C TYR A 126 16.35 0.64 -9.94
N ASP A 127 16.56 0.81 -11.25
CA ASP A 127 17.21 -0.20 -12.08
C ASP A 127 17.88 0.46 -13.29
N GLU A 128 19.17 0.67 -13.19
CA GLU A 128 19.97 1.27 -14.27
C GLU A 128 20.04 0.38 -15.51
N GLU A 129 19.85 -0.91 -15.34
CA GLU A 129 19.88 -1.86 -16.46
C GLU A 129 18.56 -1.90 -17.23
N ALA A 130 17.52 -1.22 -16.74
CA ALA A 130 16.21 -1.19 -17.38
C ALA A 130 16.22 -0.48 -18.73
N TRP A 131 17.25 0.31 -18.99
CA TRP A 131 17.45 1.06 -20.22
C TRP A 131 18.53 0.43 -21.11
#